data_6c7c96642fe9733d25b7829bfc4f50ab
#
_entry.id   6c7c96642fe9733d25b7829bfc4f50ab
#
_cell.length_a   1.000
_cell.length_b   1.000
_cell.length_c   1.000
_cell.angle_alpha   90.00
_cell.angle_beta   90.00
_cell.angle_gamma   90.00
#
_symmetry.space_group_name_H-M   'P 1'
#
loop_
_entity.id
_entity.type
_entity.pdbx_description
1 polymer ?
#
loop_
_entity_poly.entity_id
_entity_poly.type
_entity_poly.pdbx_seq_one_letter_code
_entity_poly.pdbx_strand_id
1 'polypeptide(L)'
;MYAAMEAHHPQQVIHLGDMVRDGEEVALAYPLIPFCLVPGNCDGWTPLPPKKQITLEGKQLLLSHGHLWGVKHSYDAALADARACKADILLFGHTHVPLCRQMEDGLWVLNPGASRSTFGMILIEGDFIQCSLLPTP
;
A
#
# COMPACT_ATOMS: atom_id res chain seq x y z
N MET A 1 0.51 -1.62 -14.33
CA MET A 1 -0.55 -2.16 -13.44
C MET A 1 -1.28 -3.36 -14.02
N TYR A 2 -1.81 -3.27 -15.23
CA TYR A 2 -2.53 -4.39 -15.87
C TYR A 2 -1.70 -5.67 -15.96
N ALA A 3 -0.43 -5.58 -16.36
CA ALA A 3 0.43 -6.76 -16.48
C ALA A 3 0.60 -7.50 -15.15
N ALA A 4 0.70 -6.77 -14.04
CA ALA A 4 0.77 -7.37 -12.71
C ALA A 4 -0.55 -8.06 -12.34
N MET A 5 -1.69 -7.46 -12.69
CA MET A 5 -3.01 -8.08 -12.47
C MET A 5 -3.14 -9.40 -13.20
N GLU A 6 -2.74 -9.43 -14.47
CA GLU A 6 -2.81 -10.64 -15.29
C GLU A 6 -1.85 -11.73 -14.80
N ALA A 7 -0.66 -11.34 -14.30
CA ALA A 7 0.34 -12.30 -13.86
C ALA A 7 0.01 -12.93 -12.50
N HIS A 8 -0.61 -12.19 -11.59
CA HIS A 8 -0.74 -12.60 -10.19
C HIS A 8 -2.16 -12.85 -9.70
N HIS A 9 -3.18 -12.40 -10.44
CA HIS A 9 -4.59 -12.59 -10.08
C HIS A 9 -4.89 -12.28 -8.61
N PRO A 10 -4.62 -11.05 -8.13
CA PRO A 10 -4.76 -10.72 -6.72
C PRO A 10 -6.23 -10.75 -6.28
N GLN A 11 -6.46 -11.05 -5.01
CA GLN A 11 -7.78 -11.02 -4.40
C GLN A 11 -8.18 -9.62 -3.93
N GLN A 12 -7.22 -8.74 -3.76
CA GLN A 12 -7.40 -7.33 -3.41
C GLN A 12 -6.26 -6.50 -3.95
N VAL A 13 -6.54 -5.25 -4.29
CA VAL A 13 -5.52 -4.30 -4.76
C VAL A 13 -5.54 -3.06 -3.88
N ILE A 14 -4.36 -2.56 -3.55
CA ILE A 14 -4.17 -1.32 -2.79
C ILE A 14 -3.35 -0.37 -3.65
N HIS A 15 -3.85 0.84 -3.86
CA HIS A 15 -3.17 1.91 -4.58
C HIS A 15 -2.85 3.04 -3.60
N LEU A 16 -1.58 3.38 -3.48
CA LEU A 16 -1.08 4.29 -2.44
C LEU A 16 -0.94 5.74 -2.90
N GLY A 17 -1.66 6.13 -3.93
CA GLY A 17 -1.74 7.53 -4.35
C GLY A 17 -0.80 7.88 -5.49
N ASP A 18 -0.89 9.11 -5.89
CA ASP A 18 -0.43 9.72 -7.13
C ASP A 18 -1.01 8.99 -8.35
N MET A 19 -1.67 9.73 -9.22
CA MET A 19 -2.41 9.17 -10.36
C MET A 19 -3.49 8.18 -9.90
N VAL A 20 -4.29 8.57 -8.92
CA VAL A 20 -5.38 7.73 -8.40
C VAL A 20 -6.38 7.35 -9.50
N ARG A 21 -6.51 8.16 -10.55
CA ARG A 21 -7.32 7.84 -11.71
C ARG A 21 -6.88 6.57 -12.42
N ASP A 22 -5.58 6.31 -12.47
CA ASP A 22 -5.05 5.08 -13.08
C ASP A 22 -5.52 3.86 -12.28
N GLY A 23 -5.52 3.97 -10.94
CA GLY A 23 -6.08 2.93 -10.07
C GLY A 23 -7.57 2.73 -10.27
N GLU A 24 -8.32 3.82 -10.42
CA GLU A 24 -9.76 3.77 -10.69
C GLU A 24 -10.06 3.11 -12.03
N GLU A 25 -9.29 3.41 -13.07
CA GLU A 25 -9.44 2.77 -14.39
C GLU A 25 -9.20 1.26 -14.32
N VAL A 26 -8.15 0.84 -13.61
CA VAL A 26 -7.88 -0.59 -13.43
C VAL A 26 -8.99 -1.25 -12.62
N ALA A 27 -9.52 -0.58 -11.58
CA ALA A 27 -10.63 -1.08 -10.80
C ALA A 27 -11.88 -1.32 -11.65
N LEU A 28 -12.17 -0.42 -12.59
CA LEU A 28 -13.30 -0.60 -13.52
C LEU A 28 -13.11 -1.83 -14.43
N ALA A 29 -11.88 -2.14 -14.80
CA ALA A 29 -11.56 -3.30 -15.63
C ALA A 29 -11.67 -4.63 -14.85
N TYR A 30 -11.57 -4.58 -13.52
CA TYR A 30 -11.63 -5.75 -12.64
C TYR A 30 -12.71 -5.58 -11.57
N PRO A 31 -14.00 -5.54 -11.95
CA PRO A 31 -15.07 -5.15 -11.03
C PRO A 31 -15.31 -6.16 -9.89
N LEU A 32 -14.79 -7.38 -9.99
CA LEU A 32 -14.92 -8.39 -8.95
C LEU A 32 -13.79 -8.38 -7.93
N ILE A 33 -12.77 -7.56 -8.16
CA ILE A 33 -11.62 -7.43 -7.25
C ILE A 33 -11.78 -6.14 -6.46
N PRO A 34 -11.82 -6.20 -5.10
CA PRO A 34 -11.87 -4.98 -4.29
C PRO A 34 -10.59 -4.15 -4.45
N PHE A 35 -10.76 -2.84 -4.64
CA PHE A 35 -9.66 -1.87 -4.70
C PHE A 35 -9.78 -0.92 -3.53
N CYS A 36 -8.66 -0.67 -2.85
CA CYS A 36 -8.53 0.35 -1.83
C CYS A 36 -7.58 1.44 -2.34
N LEU A 37 -8.06 2.66 -2.41
CA LEU A 37 -7.33 3.79 -3.00
C LEU A 37 -7.16 4.88 -1.94
N VAL A 38 -5.95 5.42 -1.82
CA VAL A 38 -5.70 6.65 -1.07
C VAL A 38 -5.05 7.67 -1.99
N PRO A 39 -5.34 8.98 -1.81
CA PRO A 39 -4.78 10.01 -2.67
C PRO A 39 -3.34 10.34 -2.29
N GLY A 40 -2.53 10.71 -3.28
CA GLY A 40 -1.22 11.28 -3.08
C GLY A 40 -1.23 12.80 -3.18
N ASN A 41 -0.08 13.41 -2.93
CA ASN A 41 0.07 14.87 -3.02
C ASN A 41 -0.06 15.41 -4.47
N CYS A 42 0.05 14.54 -5.47
CA CYS A 42 -0.09 14.90 -6.89
C CYS A 42 -1.50 14.71 -7.45
N ASP A 43 -2.45 14.21 -6.66
CA ASP A 43 -3.80 13.89 -7.14
C ASP A 43 -4.78 15.08 -7.06
N GLY A 44 -4.37 16.20 -6.48
CA GLY A 44 -5.23 17.36 -6.31
C GLY A 44 -6.38 17.09 -5.35
N TRP A 45 -7.51 17.78 -5.55
CA TRP A 45 -8.69 17.54 -4.71
C TRP A 45 -9.37 16.21 -5.05
N THR A 46 -9.71 15.45 -4.01
CA THR A 46 -10.42 14.17 -4.12
C THR A 46 -11.19 13.91 -2.82
N PRO A 47 -12.37 13.26 -2.87
CA PRO A 47 -13.10 12.88 -1.66
C PRO A 47 -12.49 11.71 -0.90
N LEU A 48 -11.45 11.06 -1.45
CA LEU A 48 -10.80 9.92 -0.80
C LEU A 48 -10.04 10.38 0.45
N PRO A 49 -10.15 9.66 1.59
CA PRO A 49 -9.39 9.99 2.78
C PRO A 49 -7.89 9.76 2.55
N PRO A 50 -7.02 10.65 3.10
CA PRO A 50 -5.57 10.53 2.87
C PRO A 50 -4.92 9.38 3.64
N LYS A 51 -5.60 8.84 4.63
CA LYS A 51 -5.13 7.74 5.46
C LYS A 51 -6.29 6.79 5.71
N LYS A 52 -6.04 5.49 5.62
CA LYS A 52 -7.03 4.45 5.90
C LYS A 52 -6.45 3.37 6.78
N GLN A 53 -7.28 2.83 7.65
CA GLN A 53 -7.01 1.59 8.34
C GLN A 53 -8.03 0.57 7.87
N ILE A 54 -7.54 -0.56 7.36
CA ILE A 54 -8.38 -1.64 6.84
C ILE A 54 -8.03 -2.96 7.53
N THR A 55 -8.99 -3.87 7.54
CA THR A 55 -8.80 -5.23 8.07
C THR A 55 -8.90 -6.20 6.92
N LEU A 56 -7.86 -7.01 6.75
CA LEU A 56 -7.83 -8.09 5.74
C LEU A 56 -7.43 -9.37 6.44
N GLU A 57 -8.27 -10.41 6.33
CA GLU A 57 -8.02 -11.72 6.95
C GLU A 57 -7.65 -11.63 8.43
N GLY A 58 -8.30 -10.71 9.16
CA GLY A 58 -8.05 -10.47 10.58
C GLY A 58 -6.82 -9.63 10.90
N LYS A 59 -6.07 -9.19 9.90
CA LYS A 59 -4.88 -8.35 10.08
C LYS A 59 -5.21 -6.88 9.83
N GLN A 60 -4.57 -5.99 10.60
CA GLN A 60 -4.77 -4.55 10.50
C GLN A 60 -3.72 -3.93 9.59
N LEU A 61 -4.15 -3.23 8.56
CA LEU A 61 -3.27 -2.52 7.65
C LEU A 61 -3.53 -1.01 7.78
N LEU A 62 -2.47 -0.25 8.02
CA LEU A 62 -2.52 1.20 7.97
C LEU A 62 -1.85 1.67 6.69
N LEU A 63 -2.56 2.44 5.90
CA LEU A 63 -2.08 2.88 4.59
C LEU A 63 -2.32 4.36 4.34
N SER A 64 -1.36 4.97 3.67
CA SER A 64 -1.40 6.35 3.19
C SER A 64 -0.39 6.49 2.07
N HIS A 65 -0.52 7.54 1.25
CA HIS A 65 0.56 7.88 0.31
C HIS A 65 1.89 8.13 1.04
N GLY A 66 1.83 8.80 2.20
CA GLY A 66 3.00 9.02 3.04
C GLY A 66 3.43 10.48 3.15
N HIS A 67 2.96 11.36 2.26
CA HIS A 67 3.37 12.78 2.29
C HIS A 67 3.00 13.47 3.61
N LEU A 68 1.87 13.10 4.23
CA LEU A 68 1.45 13.66 5.51
C LEU A 68 2.33 13.21 6.69
N TRP A 69 3.02 12.08 6.55
CA TRP A 69 3.96 11.58 7.56
C TRP A 69 5.39 12.08 7.35
N GLY A 70 5.66 12.83 6.28
CA GLY A 70 7.01 13.32 5.98
C GLY A 70 8.00 12.20 5.69
N VAL A 71 7.59 11.12 5.03
CA VAL A 71 8.43 9.92 4.81
C VAL A 71 9.68 10.17 3.98
N LYS A 72 9.76 11.28 3.23
CA LYS A 72 10.99 11.66 2.53
C LYS A 72 12.09 12.13 3.49
N HIS A 73 11.75 12.46 4.73
CA HIS A 73 12.69 12.92 5.74
C HIS A 73 12.96 11.86 6.80
N SER A 74 11.91 11.17 7.25
CA SER A 74 11.99 10.15 8.30
C SER A 74 10.73 9.26 8.24
N TYR A 75 10.88 8.01 8.69
CA TYR A 75 9.74 7.09 8.85
C TYR A 75 9.14 7.13 10.26
N ASP A 76 9.67 7.95 11.15
CA ASP A 76 9.29 7.94 12.57
C ASP A 76 7.80 8.22 12.79
N ALA A 77 7.25 9.22 12.10
CA ALA A 77 5.84 9.56 12.24
C ALA A 77 4.92 8.43 11.73
N ALA A 78 5.27 7.81 10.61
CA ALA A 78 4.52 6.69 10.06
C ALA A 78 4.56 5.47 10.98
N LEU A 79 5.73 5.14 11.50
CA LEU A 79 5.91 4.03 12.44
C LEU A 79 5.16 4.28 13.75
N ALA A 80 5.20 5.49 14.28
CA ALA A 80 4.48 5.86 15.50
C ALA A 80 2.97 5.72 15.31
N ASP A 81 2.43 6.17 14.18
CA ASP A 81 1.01 6.07 13.87
C ASP A 81 0.58 4.60 13.72
N ALA A 82 1.39 3.80 13.02
CA ALA A 82 1.12 2.37 12.85
C ALA A 82 1.09 1.64 14.20
N ARG A 83 2.02 1.94 15.09
CA ARG A 83 2.06 1.32 16.43
C ARG A 83 0.91 1.79 17.31
N ALA A 84 0.53 3.07 17.22
CA ALA A 84 -0.59 3.62 17.98
C ALA A 84 -1.92 2.95 17.61
N CYS A 85 -2.13 2.60 16.35
CA CYS A 85 -3.34 1.92 15.91
C CYS A 85 -3.21 0.38 15.87
N LYS A 86 -2.10 -0.16 16.35
CA LYS A 86 -1.83 -1.60 16.40
C LYS A 86 -1.88 -2.27 15.03
N ALA A 87 -1.34 -1.61 14.03
CA ALA A 87 -1.26 -2.18 12.69
C ALA A 87 -0.29 -3.36 12.65
N ASP A 88 -0.62 -4.35 11.84
CA ASP A 88 0.27 -5.47 11.51
C ASP A 88 1.15 -5.13 10.30
N ILE A 89 0.64 -4.30 9.41
CA ILE A 89 1.32 -3.88 8.18
C ILE A 89 1.13 -2.37 7.99
N LEU A 90 2.24 -1.67 7.78
CA LEU A 90 2.28 -0.25 7.40
C LEU A 90 2.61 -0.15 5.92
N LEU A 91 1.77 0.55 5.17
CA LEU A 91 1.93 0.75 3.73
C LEU A 91 2.04 2.24 3.40
N PHE A 92 3.06 2.63 2.67
CA PHE A 92 3.19 3.98 2.14
C PHE A 92 3.98 4.00 0.83
N GLY A 93 3.88 5.10 0.12
CA GLY A 93 4.61 5.33 -1.13
C GLY A 93 5.43 6.61 -1.06
N HIS A 94 5.18 7.54 -1.97
CA HIS A 94 5.72 8.90 -2.03
C HIS A 94 7.23 9.01 -2.31
N THR A 95 8.07 8.22 -1.65
CA THR A 95 9.52 8.27 -1.83
C THR A 95 9.97 7.69 -3.16
N HIS A 96 9.17 6.84 -3.78
CA HIS A 96 9.48 6.00 -4.94
C HIS A 96 10.67 5.05 -4.70
N VAL A 97 11.08 4.90 -3.44
CA VAL A 97 12.15 3.97 -3.04
C VAL A 97 11.50 2.74 -2.43
N PRO A 98 11.61 1.57 -3.07
CA PRO A 98 11.00 0.37 -2.55
C PRO A 98 11.61 -0.04 -1.21
N LEU A 99 10.76 -0.47 -0.29
CA LEU A 99 11.15 -0.93 1.04
C LEU A 99 10.23 -2.07 1.44
N CYS A 100 10.80 -3.16 1.93
CA CYS A 100 10.04 -4.25 2.50
C CYS A 100 10.85 -4.87 3.63
N ARG A 101 10.37 -4.71 4.87
CA ARG A 101 11.05 -5.27 6.04
C ARG A 101 10.06 -5.50 7.17
N GLN A 102 10.37 -6.48 8.01
CA GLN A 102 9.68 -6.68 9.27
C GLN A 102 10.52 -6.09 10.40
N MET A 103 9.87 -5.26 11.22
CA MET A 103 10.50 -4.67 12.39
C MET A 103 10.60 -5.71 13.53
N GLU A 104 11.41 -5.41 14.54
CA GLU A 104 11.63 -6.34 15.65
C GLU A 104 10.34 -6.68 16.43
N ASP A 105 9.40 -5.75 16.50
CA ASP A 105 8.09 -5.95 17.14
C ASP A 105 7.07 -6.65 16.25
N GLY A 106 7.48 -7.12 15.07
CA GLY A 106 6.62 -7.84 14.15
C GLY A 106 5.91 -6.99 13.11
N LEU A 107 5.94 -5.67 13.22
CA LEU A 107 5.32 -4.77 12.25
C LEU A 107 6.00 -4.88 10.88
N TRP A 108 5.22 -5.20 9.85
CA TRP A 108 5.70 -5.15 8.48
C TRP A 108 5.62 -3.73 7.94
N VAL A 109 6.64 -3.31 7.22
CA VAL A 109 6.70 -2.00 6.56
C VAL A 109 6.93 -2.24 5.08
N LEU A 110 6.02 -1.76 4.25
CA LEU A 110 6.06 -1.98 2.81
C LEU A 110 5.85 -0.67 2.05
N ASN A 111 6.83 -0.32 1.24
CA ASN A 111 6.73 0.70 0.20
C ASN A 111 6.95 0.00 -1.14
N PRO A 112 5.96 -0.08 -2.01
CA PRO A 112 6.08 -0.82 -3.27
C PRO A 112 7.02 -0.16 -4.28
N GLY A 113 7.47 1.07 -4.03
CA GLY A 113 8.26 1.83 -4.99
C GLY A 113 7.42 2.39 -6.12
N ALA A 114 8.08 2.83 -7.19
CA ALA A 114 7.39 3.34 -8.38
C ALA A 114 6.79 2.19 -9.18
N SER A 115 5.51 2.27 -9.51
CA SER A 115 4.76 1.18 -10.17
C SER A 115 5.31 0.79 -11.55
N ARG A 116 6.11 1.64 -12.17
CA ARG A 116 6.80 1.30 -13.43
C ARG A 116 7.91 0.28 -13.22
N SER A 117 8.46 0.18 -12.01
CA SER A 117 9.64 -0.63 -11.71
C SER A 117 9.32 -1.79 -10.79
N THR A 118 8.53 -1.54 -9.75
CA THR A 118 8.25 -2.53 -8.70
C THR A 118 6.82 -2.41 -8.21
N PHE A 119 6.34 -3.48 -7.60
CA PHE A 119 5.09 -3.46 -6.83
C PHE A 119 5.25 -4.36 -5.60
N GLY A 120 4.37 -4.19 -4.63
CA GLY A 120 4.34 -5.00 -3.43
C GLY A 120 3.35 -6.14 -3.53
N MET A 121 3.67 -7.26 -2.91
CA MET A 121 2.79 -8.40 -2.76
C MET A 121 2.65 -8.71 -1.28
N ILE A 122 1.42 -8.89 -0.82
CA ILE A 122 1.12 -9.27 0.56
C ILE A 122 0.35 -10.58 0.53
N LEU A 123 0.86 -11.57 1.25
CA LEU A 123 0.19 -12.84 1.47
C LEU A 123 -0.19 -12.94 2.93
N ILE A 124 -1.47 -13.22 3.21
CA ILE A 124 -1.99 -13.41 4.56
C ILE A 124 -2.68 -14.77 4.63
N GLU A 125 -2.18 -15.65 5.49
CA GLU A 125 -2.76 -16.97 5.73
C GLU A 125 -2.80 -17.23 7.25
N GLY A 126 -3.98 -17.08 7.87
CA GLY A 126 -4.11 -17.17 9.34
C GLY A 126 -3.25 -16.10 10.03
N ASP A 127 -2.33 -16.53 10.87
CA ASP A 127 -1.39 -15.62 11.55
C ASP A 127 -0.13 -15.32 10.73
N PHE A 128 0.03 -15.96 9.58
CA PHE A 128 1.20 -15.79 8.72
C PHE A 128 1.02 -14.59 7.79
N ILE A 129 2.00 -13.69 7.79
CA ILE A 129 2.08 -12.56 6.87
C ILE A 129 3.43 -12.62 6.16
N GLN A 130 3.41 -12.51 4.84
CA GLN A 130 4.61 -12.36 4.03
C GLN A 130 4.42 -11.17 3.10
N CYS A 131 5.26 -10.16 3.25
CA CYS A 131 5.35 -9.05 2.31
C CYS A 131 6.59 -9.24 1.44
N SER A 132 6.47 -8.88 0.17
CA SER A 132 7.58 -8.97 -0.77
C SER A 132 7.49 -7.88 -1.84
N LEU A 133 8.61 -7.63 -2.49
CA LEU A 133 8.71 -6.71 -3.62
C LEU A 133 8.98 -7.52 -4.87
N LEU A 134 8.27 -7.20 -5.94
CA LEU A 134 8.40 -7.88 -7.22
C LEU A 134 8.64 -6.86 -8.34
N PRO A 135 9.42 -7.21 -9.37
CA PRO A 135 9.56 -6.34 -10.53
C PRO A 135 8.25 -6.27 -11.30
N THR A 136 7.93 -5.09 -11.81
CA THR A 136 6.76 -4.90 -12.68
C THR A 136 7.03 -5.60 -14.01
N PRO A 137 6.11 -6.48 -14.47
CA PRO A 137 6.26 -7.18 -15.75
C PRO A 137 6.30 -6.24 -16.94
#